data_5aee1abf2e7ff80dbd226fa70bff7195
#
_entry.id   5aee1abf2e7ff80dbd226fa70bff7195
#
_cell.length_a   1.000
_cell.length_b   1.000
_cell.length_c   1.000
_cell.angle_alpha   90.00
_cell.angle_beta   90.00
_cell.angle_gamma   90.00
#
_symmetry.space_group_name_H-M   'P 1'
#
loop_
_entity.id
_entity.type
_entity.pdbx_description
1 polymer ?
#
loop_
_entity_poly.entity_id
_entity_poly.type
_entity_poly.pdbx_seq_one_letter_code
_entity_poly.pdbx_strand_id
1 'polypeptide(L)'
;MTTVGLIGLGAMGSGMALSLRRAGHLPYVFDIRPEVAQAFAAQGGVACASLAELGAACDVVISVVVNADQTEQVLWGPGRDQQGVAHAMRAGSLLVMCSTVDPNRSVAWESELNAMGLLYLDAPISGGAARAASGEMTMMTAGVSAAYELADPFLQAMAGQVYRLGDRAG
;
A
#
# COMPACT_ATOMS: atom_id res chain seq x y z
N MET A 1 -4.63 -16.19 -7.92
CA MET A 1 -5.15 -14.80 -7.86
C MET A 1 -4.26 -13.99 -6.93
N THR A 2 -3.82 -12.84 -7.36
CA THR A 2 -2.97 -11.93 -6.57
C THR A 2 -3.77 -11.30 -5.45
N THR A 3 -3.31 -11.46 -4.21
CA THR A 3 -3.95 -10.92 -3.01
C THR A 3 -3.45 -9.50 -2.72
N VAL A 4 -4.35 -8.62 -2.30
CA VAL A 4 -4.04 -7.22 -2.02
C VAL A 4 -4.39 -6.86 -0.58
N GLY A 5 -3.46 -6.17 0.08
CA GLY A 5 -3.64 -5.59 1.40
C GLY A 5 -3.54 -4.07 1.33
N LEU A 6 -4.28 -3.38 2.20
CA LEU A 6 -4.21 -1.94 2.33
C LEU A 6 -4.09 -1.55 3.80
N ILE A 7 -3.07 -0.77 4.09
CA ILE A 7 -2.74 -0.29 5.44
C ILE A 7 -3.07 1.20 5.54
N GLY A 8 -3.88 1.54 6.52
CA GLY A 8 -4.33 2.92 6.76
C GLY A 8 -5.68 3.20 6.11
N LEU A 9 -6.74 3.20 6.93
CA LEU A 9 -8.13 3.45 6.51
C LEU A 9 -8.58 4.86 6.91
N GLY A 10 -7.71 5.84 6.73
CA GLY A 10 -8.07 7.25 6.84
C GLY A 10 -8.94 7.73 5.69
N ALA A 11 -9.03 9.04 5.51
CA ALA A 11 -9.88 9.64 4.46
C ALA A 11 -9.56 9.13 3.05
N MET A 12 -8.27 8.97 2.72
CA MET A 12 -7.84 8.46 1.42
C MET A 12 -7.90 6.94 1.35
N GLY A 13 -7.33 6.24 2.34
CA GLY A 13 -7.22 4.80 2.35
C GLY A 13 -8.57 4.08 2.36
N SER A 14 -9.57 4.58 3.09
CA SER A 14 -10.93 4.03 3.07
C SER A 14 -11.54 4.08 1.67
N GLY A 15 -11.39 5.18 0.97
CA GLY A 15 -11.87 5.33 -0.41
C GLY A 15 -11.14 4.42 -1.38
N MET A 16 -9.82 4.29 -1.23
CA MET A 16 -9.01 3.39 -2.07
C MET A 16 -9.40 1.92 -1.85
N ALA A 17 -9.58 1.50 -0.60
CA ALA A 17 -10.05 0.15 -0.28
C ALA A 17 -11.46 -0.12 -0.85
N LEU A 18 -12.36 0.87 -0.79
CA LEU A 18 -13.68 0.79 -1.40
C LEU A 18 -13.59 0.64 -2.92
N SER A 19 -12.69 1.36 -3.57
CA SER A 19 -12.48 1.27 -5.02
C SER A 19 -11.94 -0.10 -5.44
N LEU A 20 -11.01 -0.67 -4.65
CA LEU A 20 -10.54 -2.05 -4.85
C LEU A 20 -11.70 -3.05 -4.77
N ARG A 21 -12.54 -2.94 -3.75
CA ARG A 21 -13.71 -3.82 -3.58
C ARG A 21 -14.68 -3.69 -4.74
N ARG A 22 -14.98 -2.46 -5.17
CA ARG A 22 -15.90 -2.19 -6.28
C ARG A 22 -15.38 -2.77 -7.60
N ALA A 23 -14.08 -2.84 -7.78
CA ALA A 23 -13.44 -3.48 -8.94
C ALA A 23 -13.40 -5.02 -8.85
N GLY A 24 -13.95 -5.61 -7.79
CA GLY A 24 -14.05 -7.07 -7.62
C GLY A 24 -12.90 -7.70 -6.83
N HIS A 25 -12.00 -6.89 -6.26
CA HIS A 25 -10.96 -7.39 -5.37
C HIS A 25 -11.49 -7.57 -3.94
N LEU A 26 -10.89 -8.49 -3.19
CA LEU A 26 -11.17 -8.66 -1.77
C LEU A 26 -9.98 -8.11 -0.97
N PRO A 27 -10.00 -6.84 -0.52
CA PRO A 27 -8.86 -6.27 0.18
C PRO A 27 -8.76 -6.79 1.61
N TYR A 28 -7.55 -7.19 1.98
CA TYR A 28 -7.14 -7.33 3.37
C TYR A 28 -6.81 -5.94 3.91
N VAL A 29 -7.29 -5.59 5.09
CA VAL A 29 -7.13 -4.24 5.62
C VAL A 29 -6.58 -4.25 7.05
N PHE A 30 -5.75 -3.26 7.33
CA PHE A 30 -5.24 -2.98 8.67
C PHE A 30 -5.30 -1.47 8.94
N ASP A 31 -5.74 -1.12 10.13
CA ASP A 31 -5.65 0.24 10.67
C ASP A 31 -5.22 0.14 12.14
N ILE A 32 -4.50 1.13 12.64
CA ILE A 32 -4.11 1.21 14.05
C ILE A 32 -5.32 1.24 14.98
N ARG A 33 -6.48 1.63 14.45
CA ARG A 33 -7.79 1.56 15.11
C ARG A 33 -8.52 0.30 14.63
N PRO A 34 -8.52 -0.78 15.42
CA PRO A 34 -9.08 -2.07 14.98
C PRO A 34 -10.55 -2.00 14.57
N GLU A 35 -11.33 -1.14 15.23
CA GLU A 35 -12.75 -0.94 14.92
C GLU A 35 -12.99 -0.42 13.52
N VAL A 36 -12.05 0.37 12.96
CA VAL A 36 -12.14 0.88 11.60
C VAL A 36 -11.93 -0.23 10.58
N ALA A 37 -10.93 -1.08 10.80
CA ALA A 37 -10.69 -2.24 9.95
C ALA A 37 -11.85 -3.24 9.98
N GLN A 38 -12.41 -3.51 11.17
CA GLN A 38 -13.56 -4.39 11.33
C GLN A 38 -14.82 -3.84 10.65
N ALA A 39 -15.07 -2.54 10.77
CA ALA A 39 -16.19 -1.88 10.09
C ALA A 39 -16.10 -1.97 8.57
N PHE A 40 -14.90 -1.82 8.02
CA PHE A 40 -14.67 -2.03 6.59
C PHE A 40 -14.90 -3.48 6.18
N ALA A 41 -14.35 -4.43 6.93
CA ALA A 41 -14.47 -5.87 6.65
C ALA A 41 -15.94 -6.35 6.66
N ALA A 42 -16.77 -5.78 7.52
CA ALA A 42 -18.21 -6.07 7.57
C ALA A 42 -18.94 -5.72 6.26
N GLN A 43 -18.36 -4.86 5.44
CA GLN A 43 -18.89 -4.44 4.14
C GLN A 43 -18.27 -5.19 2.96
N GLY A 44 -17.33 -6.08 3.17
CA GLY A 44 -16.69 -6.88 2.11
C GLY A 44 -15.18 -6.67 2.03
N GLY A 45 -14.46 -7.22 2.97
CA GLY A 45 -13.00 -7.25 3.06
C GLY A 45 -12.58 -8.19 4.17
N VAL A 46 -11.30 -8.25 4.48
CA VAL A 46 -10.73 -9.04 5.56
C VAL A 46 -9.96 -8.13 6.50
N ALA A 47 -10.40 -7.99 7.74
CA ALA A 47 -9.66 -7.23 8.75
C ALA A 47 -8.52 -8.08 9.31
N CYS A 48 -7.30 -7.54 9.26
CA CYS A 48 -6.12 -8.15 9.86
C CYS A 48 -5.87 -7.56 11.25
N ALA A 49 -5.49 -8.39 12.20
CA ALA A 49 -5.22 -7.98 13.56
C ALA A 49 -3.82 -7.35 13.73
N SER A 50 -2.92 -7.59 12.77
CA SER A 50 -1.55 -7.07 12.80
C SER A 50 -1.01 -6.82 11.40
N LEU A 51 0.05 -6.01 11.32
CA LEU A 51 0.82 -5.82 10.10
C LEU A 51 1.43 -7.13 9.59
N ALA A 52 1.88 -7.99 10.51
CA ALA A 52 2.44 -9.29 10.17
C ALA A 52 1.41 -10.20 9.51
N GLU A 53 0.19 -10.23 10.03
CA GLU A 53 -0.91 -11.01 9.44
C GLU A 53 -1.21 -10.54 8.01
N LEU A 54 -1.32 -9.24 7.79
CA LEU A 54 -1.56 -8.68 6.47
C LEU A 54 -0.40 -8.97 5.52
N GLY A 55 0.84 -8.76 5.96
CA GLY A 55 2.04 -9.02 5.15
C GLY A 55 2.16 -10.48 4.72
N ALA A 56 1.87 -11.41 5.62
CA ALA A 56 1.90 -12.85 5.29
C ALA A 56 0.79 -13.28 4.32
N ALA A 57 -0.35 -12.59 4.33
CA ALA A 57 -1.51 -12.94 3.51
C ALA A 57 -1.47 -12.34 2.09
N CYS A 58 -0.71 -11.26 1.87
CA CYS A 58 -0.83 -10.46 0.65
C CYS A 58 0.40 -10.50 -0.25
N ASP A 59 0.16 -10.55 -1.55
CA ASP A 59 1.20 -10.44 -2.58
C ASP A 59 1.52 -8.96 -2.87
N VAL A 60 0.54 -8.09 -2.74
CA VAL A 60 0.68 -6.64 -2.90
C VAL A 60 0.16 -5.96 -1.64
N VAL A 61 0.98 -5.12 -1.04
CA VAL A 61 0.63 -4.33 0.14
C VAL A 61 0.67 -2.85 -0.23
N ILE A 62 -0.44 -2.15 -0.03
CA ILE A 62 -0.57 -0.72 -0.29
C ILE A 62 -0.57 0.02 1.04
N SER A 63 0.42 0.87 1.26
CA SER A 63 0.53 1.69 2.47
C SER A 63 0.00 3.10 2.21
N VAL A 64 -1.04 3.48 2.94
CA VAL A 64 -1.70 4.79 2.81
C VAL A 64 -1.74 5.45 4.19
N VAL A 65 -0.58 5.87 4.66
CA VAL A 65 -0.42 6.59 5.93
C VAL A 65 0.03 8.02 5.68
N VAL A 66 -0.01 8.86 6.70
CA VAL A 66 0.05 10.33 6.53
C VAL A 66 1.47 10.82 6.19
N ASN A 67 2.51 10.23 6.79
CA ASN A 67 3.86 10.77 6.71
C ASN A 67 4.93 9.68 6.73
N ALA A 68 6.18 10.10 6.61
CA ALA A 68 7.33 9.23 6.57
C ALA A 68 7.54 8.44 7.87
N ASP A 69 7.27 9.03 9.03
CA ASP A 69 7.47 8.34 10.32
C ASP A 69 6.45 7.21 10.50
N GLN A 70 5.20 7.44 10.10
CA GLN A 70 4.20 6.38 10.06
C GLN A 70 4.55 5.30 9.05
N THR A 71 5.11 5.67 7.89
CA THR A 71 5.60 4.71 6.90
C THR A 71 6.72 3.83 7.49
N GLU A 72 7.67 4.42 8.20
CA GLU A 72 8.72 3.67 8.92
C GLU A 72 8.13 2.65 9.91
N GLN A 73 7.12 3.05 10.67
CA GLN A 73 6.45 2.15 11.62
C GLN A 73 5.71 1.02 10.91
N VAL A 74 5.09 1.30 9.78
CA VAL A 74 4.42 0.29 8.95
C VAL A 74 5.44 -0.71 8.39
N LEU A 75 6.53 -0.22 7.85
CA LEU A 75 7.56 -1.07 7.23
C LEU A 75 8.29 -1.95 8.24
N TRP A 76 8.78 -1.34 9.32
CA TRP A 76 9.77 -1.96 10.19
C TRP A 76 9.27 -2.24 11.61
N GLY A 77 8.12 -1.71 11.99
CA GLY A 77 7.61 -1.71 13.36
C GLY A 77 8.16 -0.54 14.20
N PRO A 78 7.55 -0.28 15.37
CA PRO A 78 8.00 0.75 16.30
C PRO A 78 9.47 0.56 16.69
N GLY A 79 10.27 1.60 16.49
CA GLY A 79 11.72 1.51 16.77
C GLY A 79 12.47 0.48 15.95
N ARG A 80 11.92 0.08 14.81
CA ARG A 80 12.47 -0.97 13.93
C ARG A 80 12.60 -2.33 14.64
N ASP A 81 11.61 -2.70 15.42
CA ASP A 81 11.57 -3.94 16.21
C ASP A 81 11.21 -5.21 15.39
N GLN A 82 11.17 -5.09 14.05
CA GLN A 82 10.84 -6.14 13.09
C GLN A 82 9.37 -6.63 13.14
N GLN A 83 8.48 -5.88 13.78
CA GLN A 83 7.04 -6.17 13.77
C GLN A 83 6.29 -5.46 12.64
N GLY A 84 6.99 -4.78 11.74
CA GLY A 84 6.42 -4.16 10.56
C GLY A 84 6.06 -5.17 9.47
N VAL A 85 5.32 -4.68 8.48
CA VAL A 85 4.79 -5.52 7.40
C VAL A 85 5.88 -6.17 6.56
N ALA A 86 7.01 -5.48 6.35
CA ALA A 86 8.08 -5.96 5.46
C ALA A 86 8.66 -7.31 5.87
N HIS A 87 8.79 -7.54 7.19
CA HIS A 87 9.36 -8.79 7.71
C HIS A 87 8.43 -10.00 7.55
N ALA A 88 7.12 -9.76 7.36
CA ALA A 88 6.13 -10.82 7.17
C ALA A 88 5.82 -11.09 5.69
N MET A 89 6.20 -10.18 4.79
CA MET A 89 5.93 -10.32 3.36
C MET A 89 6.83 -11.42 2.75
N ARG A 90 6.28 -12.15 1.81
CA ARG A 90 7.03 -13.18 1.07
C ARG A 90 7.95 -12.55 0.04
N ALA A 91 9.10 -13.15 -0.22
CA ALA A 91 9.98 -12.73 -1.31
C ALA A 91 9.20 -12.67 -2.64
N GLY A 92 9.45 -11.64 -3.41
CA GLY A 92 8.73 -11.34 -4.65
C GLY A 92 7.42 -10.57 -4.47
N SER A 93 6.95 -10.35 -3.24
CA SER A 93 5.80 -9.48 -2.97
C SER A 93 6.16 -8.00 -3.16
N LEU A 94 5.13 -7.19 -3.39
CA LEU A 94 5.26 -5.77 -3.69
C LEU A 94 4.72 -4.90 -2.56
N LEU A 95 5.49 -3.88 -2.18
CA LEU A 95 5.01 -2.75 -1.39
C LEU A 95 4.75 -1.54 -2.30
N VAL A 96 3.55 -1.00 -2.25
CA VAL A 96 3.13 0.25 -2.89
C VAL A 96 3.05 1.33 -1.81
N MET A 97 3.91 2.34 -1.89
CA MET A 97 4.04 3.40 -0.89
C MET A 97 3.36 4.68 -1.39
N CYS A 98 2.25 5.05 -0.78
CA CYS A 98 1.40 6.16 -1.25
C CYS A 98 1.61 7.47 -0.49
N SER A 99 2.43 7.48 0.57
CA SER A 99 2.73 8.71 1.31
C SER A 99 3.63 9.66 0.51
N THR A 100 3.37 10.95 0.61
CA THR A 100 4.30 11.96 0.08
C THR A 100 5.42 12.18 1.10
N VAL A 101 6.64 11.88 0.68
CA VAL A 101 7.82 11.88 1.57
C VAL A 101 9.03 12.51 0.87
N ASP A 102 10.08 12.80 1.64
CA ASP A 102 11.38 13.15 1.08
C ASP A 102 11.85 12.05 0.13
N PRO A 103 12.23 12.37 -1.12
CA PRO A 103 12.68 11.39 -2.10
C PRO A 103 13.82 10.50 -1.60
N ASN A 104 14.74 11.04 -0.81
CA ASN A 104 15.87 10.26 -0.27
C ASN A 104 15.39 9.15 0.68
N ARG A 105 14.31 9.38 1.43
CA ARG A 105 13.72 8.34 2.29
C ARG A 105 13.12 7.22 1.44
N SER A 106 12.39 7.57 0.38
CA SER A 106 11.82 6.59 -0.54
C SER A 106 12.90 5.74 -1.21
N VAL A 107 13.99 6.36 -1.65
CA VAL A 107 15.16 5.65 -2.21
C VAL A 107 15.78 4.68 -1.20
N ALA A 108 15.92 5.10 0.07
CA ALA A 108 16.46 4.24 1.12
C ALA A 108 15.56 3.02 1.37
N TRP A 109 14.25 3.22 1.45
CA TRP A 109 13.29 2.11 1.63
C TRP A 109 13.29 1.14 0.45
N GLU A 110 13.34 1.65 -0.79
CA GLU A 110 13.48 0.80 -1.97
C GLU A 110 14.70 -0.12 -1.85
N SER A 111 15.84 0.44 -1.48
CA SER A 111 17.08 -0.32 -1.31
C SER A 111 16.98 -1.38 -0.22
N GLU A 112 16.43 -1.03 0.94
CA GLU A 112 16.25 -1.95 2.06
C GLU A 112 15.27 -3.08 1.71
N LEU A 113 14.14 -2.77 1.10
CA LEU A 113 13.14 -3.76 0.69
C LEU A 113 13.66 -4.68 -0.40
N ASN A 114 14.37 -4.14 -1.39
CA ASN A 114 15.01 -4.95 -2.43
C ASN A 114 16.04 -5.92 -1.84
N ALA A 115 16.78 -5.51 -0.82
CA ALA A 115 17.72 -6.39 -0.10
C ALA A 115 17.02 -7.56 0.61
N MET A 116 15.74 -7.41 0.94
CA MET A 116 14.89 -8.46 1.51
C MET A 116 14.20 -9.31 0.43
N GLY A 117 14.43 -9.05 -0.84
CA GLY A 117 13.78 -9.74 -1.96
C GLY A 117 12.37 -9.24 -2.24
N LEU A 118 11.98 -8.06 -1.72
CA LEU A 118 10.69 -7.43 -1.96
C LEU A 118 10.78 -6.42 -3.10
N LEU A 119 9.69 -6.24 -3.82
CA LEU A 119 9.53 -5.18 -4.80
C LEU A 119 8.98 -3.91 -4.14
N TYR A 120 9.30 -2.77 -4.71
CA TYR A 120 8.84 -1.47 -4.21
C TYR A 120 8.30 -0.62 -5.36
N LEU A 121 7.18 0.06 -5.11
CA LEU A 121 6.62 1.07 -6.00
C LEU A 121 6.42 2.36 -5.20
N ASP A 122 7.17 3.39 -5.55
CA ASP A 122 6.93 4.75 -5.07
C ASP A 122 5.70 5.30 -5.77
N ALA A 123 4.64 5.64 -5.02
CA ALA A 123 3.34 5.92 -5.61
C ALA A 123 2.54 7.00 -4.87
N PRO A 124 3.11 8.21 -4.66
CA PRO A 124 2.35 9.29 -4.05
C PRO A 124 1.07 9.59 -4.82
N ILE A 125 0.04 9.95 -4.05
CA ILE A 125 -1.34 10.11 -4.52
C ILE A 125 -1.82 11.55 -4.40
N SER A 126 -2.75 11.92 -5.28
CA SER A 126 -3.43 13.21 -5.30
C SER A 126 -4.89 13.04 -5.71
N GLY A 127 -5.77 13.90 -5.21
CA GLY A 127 -7.17 13.94 -5.62
C GLY A 127 -8.19 14.04 -4.50
N GLY A 128 -7.77 13.82 -3.26
CA GLY A 128 -8.66 13.92 -2.09
C GLY A 128 -9.59 12.71 -1.91
N ALA A 129 -10.32 12.70 -0.80
CA ALA A 129 -11.16 11.58 -0.38
C ALA A 129 -12.25 11.20 -1.41
N ALA A 130 -12.83 12.17 -2.08
CA ALA A 130 -13.88 11.92 -3.07
C ALA A 130 -13.34 11.13 -4.27
N ARG A 131 -12.18 11.50 -4.80
CA ARG A 131 -11.54 10.78 -5.90
C ARG A 131 -11.00 9.42 -5.47
N ALA A 132 -10.54 9.29 -4.23
CA ALA A 132 -10.17 7.99 -3.68
C ALA A 132 -11.36 7.03 -3.67
N ALA A 133 -12.52 7.50 -3.24
CA ALA A 133 -13.75 6.70 -3.21
C ALA A 133 -14.31 6.38 -4.59
N SER A 134 -14.14 7.27 -5.59
CA SER A 134 -14.62 7.04 -6.96
C SER A 134 -13.66 6.24 -7.83
N GLY A 135 -12.43 5.98 -7.39
CA GLY A 135 -11.39 5.31 -8.21
C GLY A 135 -10.76 6.24 -9.25
N GLU A 136 -10.77 7.54 -8.99
CA GLU A 136 -10.32 8.58 -9.94
C GLU A 136 -9.11 9.36 -9.43
N MET A 137 -8.31 8.76 -8.56
CA MET A 137 -7.10 9.40 -8.06
C MET A 137 -6.07 9.62 -9.17
N THR A 138 -5.20 10.57 -8.94
CA THR A 138 -3.95 10.70 -9.69
C THR A 138 -2.83 10.06 -8.87
N MET A 139 -2.09 9.15 -9.50
CA MET A 139 -0.93 8.50 -8.89
C MET A 139 0.32 8.81 -9.71
N MET A 140 1.36 9.26 -9.03
CA MET A 140 2.67 9.50 -9.63
C MET A 140 3.58 8.35 -9.20
N THR A 141 3.98 7.50 -10.13
CA THR A 141 4.60 6.23 -9.79
C THR A 141 6.01 6.09 -10.36
N ALA A 142 6.87 5.42 -9.60
CA ALA A 142 8.20 5.03 -10.04
C ALA A 142 8.59 3.67 -9.43
N GLY A 143 9.08 2.77 -10.27
CA GLY A 143 9.51 1.43 -9.89
C GLY A 143 9.81 0.57 -11.09
N VAL A 144 10.41 -0.59 -10.86
CA VAL A 144 10.79 -1.53 -11.93
C VAL A 144 9.56 -2.18 -12.59
N SER A 145 9.72 -2.70 -13.80
CA SER A 145 8.64 -3.34 -14.56
C SER A 145 7.92 -4.45 -13.77
N ALA A 146 8.67 -5.26 -13.04
CA ALA A 146 8.10 -6.33 -12.22
C ALA A 146 7.16 -5.81 -11.12
N ALA A 147 7.42 -4.61 -10.57
CA ALA A 147 6.53 -3.97 -9.62
C ALA A 147 5.19 -3.58 -10.28
N TYR A 148 5.24 -3.04 -11.49
CA TYR A 148 4.04 -2.68 -12.24
C TYR A 148 3.21 -3.90 -12.65
N GLU A 149 3.84 -5.01 -13.03
CA GLU A 149 3.12 -6.26 -13.36
C GLU A 149 2.20 -6.72 -12.22
N LEU A 150 2.65 -6.56 -10.97
CA LEU A 150 1.83 -6.87 -9.80
C LEU A 150 0.84 -5.75 -9.46
N ALA A 151 1.24 -4.49 -9.61
CA ALA A 151 0.46 -3.33 -9.17
C ALA A 151 -0.69 -2.97 -10.11
N ASP A 152 -0.53 -3.15 -11.41
CA ASP A 152 -1.43 -2.59 -12.44
C ASP A 152 -2.91 -2.86 -12.23
N PRO A 153 -3.38 -4.07 -11.87
CA PRO A 153 -4.80 -4.30 -11.64
C PRO A 153 -5.37 -3.43 -10.50
N PHE A 154 -4.55 -3.17 -9.48
CA PHE A 154 -4.94 -2.38 -8.32
C PHE A 154 -4.83 -0.88 -8.60
N LEU A 155 -3.78 -0.45 -9.31
CA LEU A 155 -3.66 0.95 -9.73
C LEU A 155 -4.85 1.36 -10.60
N GLN A 156 -5.25 0.53 -11.54
CA GLN A 156 -6.43 0.77 -12.39
C GLN A 156 -7.74 0.84 -11.60
N ALA A 157 -7.85 0.10 -10.51
CA ALA A 157 -9.04 0.14 -9.65
C ALA A 157 -9.14 1.45 -8.84
N MET A 158 -8.00 2.06 -8.49
CA MET A 158 -7.93 3.21 -7.58
C MET A 158 -7.71 4.55 -8.28
N ALA A 159 -7.17 4.55 -9.50
CA ALA A 159 -6.71 5.76 -10.17
C ALA A 159 -7.36 5.98 -11.54
N GLY A 160 -7.74 7.23 -11.82
CA GLY A 160 -8.12 7.66 -13.16
C GLY A 160 -6.90 8.03 -14.00
N GLN A 161 -5.79 8.38 -13.35
CA GLN A 161 -4.53 8.74 -14.00
C GLN A 161 -3.35 8.14 -13.24
N VAL A 162 -2.49 7.39 -13.94
CA VAL A 162 -1.24 6.85 -13.41
C VAL A 162 -0.10 7.36 -14.27
N TYR A 163 0.78 8.17 -13.69
CA TYR A 163 1.98 8.65 -14.34
C TYR A 163 3.18 7.79 -13.93
N ARG A 164 3.78 7.11 -14.88
CA ARG A 164 5.02 6.36 -14.67
C ARG A 164 6.20 7.27 -14.92
N LEU A 165 6.89 7.70 -13.86
CA LEU A 165 7.91 8.74 -13.90
C LEU A 165 9.33 8.20 -14.00
N GLY A 166 9.52 6.91 -13.70
CA GLY A 166 10.82 6.29 -13.75
C GLY A 166 10.79 4.84 -13.27
N ASP A 167 11.95 4.22 -13.28
CA ASP A 167 12.16 2.83 -12.89
C ASP A 167 12.73 2.67 -11.46
N ARG A 168 12.89 3.77 -10.72
CA ARG A 168 13.43 3.83 -9.36
C ARG A 168 12.69 4.86 -8.52
N ALA A 169 12.64 4.60 -7.21
CA ALA A 169 12.06 5.51 -6.21
C ALA A 169 12.74 6.89 -6.20
N GLY A 170 12.02 7.88 -5.70
CA GLY A 170 12.45 9.27 -5.57
C GLY A 170 12.31 10.11 -6.81
#